data_a6c1a261668ec0efade4c7155071fef4
#
_entry.id   a6c1a261668ec0efade4c7155071fef4
#
_cell.length_a   1.000
_cell.length_b   1.000
_cell.length_c   1.000
_cell.angle_alpha   90.00
_cell.angle_beta   90.00
_cell.angle_gamma   90.00
#
_symmetry.space_group_name_H-M   'P 1'
#
loop_
_entity.id
_entity.type
_entity.pdbx_description
1 polymer ?
#
loop_
_entity_poly.entity_id
_entity_poly.type
_entity_poly.pdbx_seq_one_letter_code
_entity_poly.pdbx_strand_id
1 'polypeptide(L)'
;MAGVNAAGTTTAEGVKHESVRSVLLGAAFLMATSAIGPGFLTQTSVFTAQLGASFGFAILVSILFDLGAQLNIWRVIALSGRRAQDVANDVLPGFGYVLALLVAAGGLAFNIGNVAGAGLGLNAMLGVSPVTGALVSAAVGIAIFLVREAGRTMDRFAQLMGFV
;
A
#
# COMPACT_ATOMS: atom_id res chain seq x y z
N MET A 1 17.49 -43.48 43.11
CA MET A 1 18.51 -43.13 42.07
C MET A 1 17.78 -42.78 40.81
N ALA A 2 17.52 -41.52 40.61
CA ALA A 2 16.80 -41.00 39.44
C ALA A 2 17.82 -40.33 38.51
N GLY A 3 18.02 -40.92 37.35
CA GLY A 3 18.86 -40.34 36.30
C GLY A 3 18.15 -39.20 35.63
N VAL A 4 18.64 -37.98 35.83
CA VAL A 4 18.23 -36.79 35.09
C VAL A 4 19.02 -36.76 33.79
N ASN A 5 18.38 -37.10 32.69
CA ASN A 5 18.94 -36.86 31.37
C ASN A 5 18.72 -35.39 30.97
N ALA A 6 19.81 -34.64 31.02
CA ALA A 6 19.93 -33.33 30.47
C ALA A 6 19.92 -33.42 28.95
N ALA A 7 18.83 -33.09 28.32
CA ALA A 7 18.73 -32.73 26.93
C ALA A 7 17.44 -31.93 26.68
N GLY A 8 17.32 -30.81 27.36
CA GLY A 8 16.34 -29.78 27.00
C GLY A 8 16.84 -28.94 25.83
N THR A 9 17.23 -29.57 24.74
CA THR A 9 17.33 -28.84 23.44
C THR A 9 15.93 -28.73 22.89
N THR A 10 15.23 -27.67 23.26
CA THR A 10 14.17 -27.14 22.40
C THR A 10 14.81 -26.89 21.05
N THR A 11 14.63 -27.83 20.15
CA THR A 11 14.87 -27.64 18.74
C THR A 11 14.06 -26.40 18.36
N ALA A 12 14.75 -25.30 18.14
CA ALA A 12 14.22 -24.16 17.43
C ALA A 12 13.86 -24.65 16.03
N GLU A 13 12.64 -25.22 15.92
CA GLU A 13 12.06 -25.63 14.65
C GLU A 13 12.02 -24.40 13.73
N GLY A 14 12.95 -24.41 12.76
CA GLY A 14 12.71 -23.95 11.43
C GLY A 14 12.05 -22.59 11.30
N VAL A 15 12.65 -21.54 11.83
CA VAL A 15 12.51 -20.24 11.15
C VAL A 15 13.15 -20.46 9.79
N LYS A 16 12.33 -20.79 8.77
CA LYS A 16 12.76 -20.76 7.37
C LYS A 16 13.41 -19.39 7.19
N HIS A 17 14.70 -19.34 7.00
CA HIS A 17 15.40 -18.17 6.53
C HIS A 17 14.83 -17.90 5.13
N GLU A 18 13.72 -17.17 5.06
CA GLU A 18 13.27 -16.59 3.81
C GLU A 18 14.43 -15.78 3.29
N SER A 19 14.84 -16.06 2.08
CA SER A 19 15.97 -15.32 1.51
C SER A 19 15.58 -13.83 1.51
N VAL A 20 16.48 -12.95 1.89
CA VAL A 20 16.25 -11.48 1.89
C VAL A 20 15.66 -11.01 0.56
N ARG A 21 16.03 -11.66 -0.54
CA ARG A 21 15.46 -11.41 -1.87
C ARG A 21 13.97 -11.73 -1.96
N SER A 22 13.52 -12.84 -1.36
CA SER A 22 12.10 -13.22 -1.36
C SER A 22 11.27 -12.20 -0.58
N VAL A 23 11.76 -11.75 0.57
CA VAL A 23 11.09 -10.72 1.39
C VAL A 23 11.03 -9.38 0.64
N LEU A 24 12.13 -8.98 0.00
CA LEU A 24 12.18 -7.73 -0.78
C LEU A 24 11.25 -7.78 -1.99
N LEU A 25 11.23 -8.89 -2.72
CA LEU A 25 10.31 -9.08 -3.85
C LEU A 25 8.85 -9.06 -3.37
N GLY A 26 8.53 -9.78 -2.29
CA GLY A 26 7.19 -9.76 -1.70
C GLY A 26 6.74 -8.35 -1.32
N ALA A 27 7.61 -7.57 -0.68
CA ALA A 27 7.34 -6.18 -0.34
C ALA A 27 7.15 -5.30 -1.59
N ALA A 28 7.98 -5.48 -2.62
CA ALA A 28 7.87 -4.73 -3.87
C ALA A 28 6.54 -5.04 -4.59
N PHE A 29 6.14 -6.31 -4.69
CA PHE A 29 4.86 -6.69 -5.26
C PHE A 29 3.67 -6.16 -4.46
N LEU A 30 3.74 -6.21 -3.13
CA LEU A 30 2.69 -5.66 -2.27
C LEU A 30 2.54 -4.15 -2.47
N MET A 31 3.65 -3.42 -2.56
CA MET A 31 3.63 -1.98 -2.84
C MET A 31 3.09 -1.67 -4.23
N ALA A 32 3.53 -2.41 -5.26
CA ALA A 32 3.03 -2.24 -6.61
C ALA A 32 1.51 -2.47 -6.69
N THR A 33 1.01 -3.56 -6.09
CA THR A 33 -0.43 -3.88 -6.05
C THR A 33 -1.23 -2.81 -5.32
N SER A 34 -0.69 -2.26 -4.23
CA SER A 34 -1.37 -1.18 -3.50
C SER A 34 -1.43 0.14 -4.26
N ALA A 35 -0.44 0.40 -5.13
CA ALA A 35 -0.38 1.60 -5.96
C ALA A 35 -1.30 1.52 -7.19
N ILE A 36 -1.47 0.33 -7.77
CA ILE A 36 -2.30 0.09 -8.96
C ILE A 36 -3.73 -0.28 -8.49
N GLY A 37 -4.42 0.70 -7.91
CA GLY A 37 -5.81 0.55 -7.50
C GLY A 37 -6.81 0.97 -8.58
N PRO A 38 -8.12 0.74 -8.34
CA PRO A 38 -9.18 1.13 -9.27
C PRO A 38 -9.16 2.62 -9.62
N GLY A 39 -8.81 3.48 -8.67
CA GLY A 39 -8.65 4.93 -8.88
C GLY A 39 -7.54 5.26 -9.88
N PHE A 40 -6.40 4.56 -9.81
CA PHE A 40 -5.30 4.72 -10.76
C PHE A 40 -5.75 4.39 -12.19
N LEU A 41 -6.42 3.25 -12.39
CA LEU A 41 -6.87 2.83 -13.72
C LEU A 41 -7.86 3.83 -14.32
N THR A 42 -8.80 4.32 -13.52
CA THR A 42 -9.79 5.31 -13.96
C THR A 42 -9.13 6.63 -14.36
N GLN A 43 -8.26 7.17 -13.51
CA GLN A 43 -7.54 8.42 -13.78
C GLN A 43 -6.64 8.31 -15.02
N THR A 44 -5.89 7.21 -15.12
CA THR A 44 -5.01 6.98 -16.27
C THR A 44 -5.80 6.92 -17.56
N SER A 45 -6.95 6.23 -17.57
CA SER A 45 -7.82 6.16 -18.75
C SER A 45 -8.35 7.53 -19.16
N VAL A 46 -8.85 8.33 -18.20
CA VAL A 46 -9.39 9.67 -18.46
C VAL A 46 -8.31 10.61 -19.00
N PHE A 47 -7.16 10.68 -18.34
CA PHE A 47 -6.08 11.58 -18.77
C PHE A 47 -5.44 11.13 -20.09
N THR A 48 -5.35 9.82 -20.35
CA THR A 48 -4.88 9.32 -21.65
C THR A 48 -5.84 9.73 -22.76
N ALA A 49 -7.14 9.64 -22.54
CA ALA A 49 -8.14 10.07 -23.51
C ALA A 49 -8.11 11.58 -23.79
N GLN A 50 -7.79 12.40 -22.79
CA GLN A 50 -7.75 13.86 -22.91
C GLN A 50 -6.42 14.38 -23.47
N LEU A 51 -5.30 13.83 -23.04
CA LEU A 51 -3.96 14.37 -23.27
C LEU A 51 -3.13 13.55 -24.28
N GLY A 52 -3.57 12.35 -24.62
CA GLY A 52 -2.89 11.47 -25.56
C GLY A 52 -1.41 11.22 -25.18
N ALA A 53 -0.53 11.34 -26.16
CA ALA A 53 0.92 11.11 -25.98
C ALA A 53 1.59 12.06 -24.97
N SER A 54 1.07 13.28 -24.78
CA SER A 54 1.61 14.23 -23.81
C SER A 54 1.51 13.73 -22.38
N PHE A 55 0.49 12.90 -22.09
CA PHE A 55 0.36 12.28 -20.78
C PHE A 55 1.47 11.26 -20.50
N GLY A 56 1.93 10.53 -21.52
CA GLY A 56 3.07 9.61 -21.39
C GLY A 56 4.35 10.34 -20.96
N PHE A 57 4.60 11.53 -21.50
CA PHE A 57 5.73 12.37 -21.07
C PHE A 57 5.58 12.83 -19.62
N ALA A 58 4.38 13.26 -19.21
CA ALA A 58 4.12 13.65 -17.83
C ALA A 58 4.34 12.49 -16.85
N ILE A 59 3.89 11.27 -17.21
CA ILE A 59 4.15 10.05 -16.40
C ILE A 59 5.65 9.79 -16.27
N LEU A 60 6.40 9.82 -17.38
CA LEU A 60 7.84 9.57 -17.37
C LEU A 60 8.57 10.54 -16.44
N VAL A 61 8.29 11.84 -16.58
CA VAL A 61 8.91 12.88 -15.75
C VAL A 61 8.53 12.71 -14.28
N SER A 62 7.25 12.42 -13.98
CA SER A 62 6.78 12.16 -12.62
C SER A 62 7.49 10.97 -11.98
N ILE A 63 7.69 9.87 -12.72
CA ILE A 63 8.41 8.70 -12.22
C ILE A 63 9.87 9.04 -11.90
N LEU A 64 10.55 9.81 -12.73
CA LEU A 64 11.93 10.21 -12.47
C LEU A 64 12.06 11.08 -11.22
N PHE A 65 11.14 12.03 -11.02
CA PHE A 65 11.09 12.84 -9.80
C PHE A 65 10.75 12.00 -8.57
N ASP A 66 9.78 11.09 -8.69
CA ASP A 66 9.37 10.21 -7.61
C ASP A 66 10.53 9.30 -7.16
N LEU A 67 11.23 8.66 -8.10
CA LEU A 67 12.41 7.84 -7.80
C LEU A 67 13.48 8.65 -7.06
N GLY A 68 13.78 9.87 -7.51
CA GLY A 68 14.73 10.75 -6.84
C GLY A 68 14.31 11.11 -5.42
N ALA A 69 13.06 11.48 -5.23
CA ALA A 69 12.50 11.82 -3.92
C ALA A 69 12.45 10.59 -2.98
N GLN A 70 11.92 9.48 -3.45
CA GLN A 70 11.74 8.26 -2.67
C GLN A 70 13.08 7.68 -2.18
N LEU A 71 14.08 7.58 -3.05
CA LEU A 71 15.40 7.07 -2.67
C LEU A 71 16.03 7.90 -1.56
N ASN A 72 15.87 9.23 -1.60
CA ASN A 72 16.39 10.11 -0.55
C ASN A 72 15.59 9.98 0.75
N ILE A 73 14.26 10.02 0.68
CA ILE A 73 13.37 9.96 1.85
C ILE A 73 13.55 8.64 2.59
N TRP A 74 13.51 7.52 1.88
CA TRP A 74 13.65 6.20 2.50
C TRP A 74 15.04 5.99 3.09
N ARG A 75 16.09 6.54 2.47
CA ARG A 75 17.43 6.50 3.03
C ARG A 75 17.51 7.27 4.35
N VAL A 76 16.92 8.45 4.43
CA VAL A 76 16.89 9.26 5.65
C VAL A 76 16.12 8.54 6.75
N ILE A 77 14.93 8.01 6.45
CA ILE A 77 14.09 7.29 7.41
C ILE A 77 14.80 6.02 7.90
N ALA A 78 15.38 5.23 7.00
CA ALA A 78 16.09 4.00 7.37
C ALA A 78 17.31 4.26 8.25
N LEU A 79 18.08 5.31 7.98
CA LEU A 79 19.27 5.67 8.76
C LEU A 79 18.92 6.32 10.10
N SER A 80 17.85 7.12 10.15
CA SER A 80 17.39 7.78 11.38
C SER A 80 16.70 6.84 12.35
N GLY A 81 16.08 5.77 11.86
CA GLY A 81 15.22 4.86 12.65
C GLY A 81 14.00 5.53 13.27
N ARG A 82 13.63 6.74 12.80
CA ARG A 82 12.57 7.58 13.34
C ARG A 82 11.45 7.78 12.31
N ARG A 83 10.31 8.25 12.78
CA ARG A 83 9.20 8.59 11.88
C ARG A 83 9.54 9.82 11.04
N ALA A 84 9.07 9.86 9.80
CA ALA A 84 9.30 11.00 8.90
C ALA A 84 8.84 12.34 9.50
N GLN A 85 7.73 12.33 10.26
CA GLN A 85 7.18 13.52 10.93
C GLN A 85 8.11 14.05 12.02
N ASP A 86 8.77 13.15 12.78
CA ASP A 86 9.72 13.52 13.83
C ASP A 86 10.99 14.12 13.20
N VAL A 87 11.50 13.52 12.13
CA VAL A 87 12.64 14.04 11.37
C VAL A 87 12.31 15.40 10.77
N ALA A 88 11.11 15.58 10.24
CA ALA A 88 10.65 16.87 9.71
C ALA A 88 10.58 17.97 10.80
N ASN A 89 10.18 17.62 12.03
CA ASN A 89 10.17 18.52 13.15
C ASN A 89 11.56 18.94 13.63
N ASP A 90 12.58 18.09 13.45
CA ASP A 90 13.96 18.46 13.77
C ASP A 90 14.52 19.51 12.80
N VAL A 91 14.08 19.48 11.54
CA VAL A 91 14.47 20.47 10.54
C VAL A 91 13.74 21.79 10.75
N LEU A 92 12.43 21.73 10.98
CA LEU A 92 11.60 22.90 11.23
C LEU A 92 10.51 22.54 12.25
N PRO A 93 10.53 23.13 13.45
CA PRO A 93 9.53 22.86 14.47
C PRO A 93 8.11 23.10 13.96
N GLY A 94 7.24 22.10 14.13
CA GLY A 94 5.85 22.13 13.65
C GLY A 94 5.64 21.57 12.24
N PHE A 95 6.69 21.39 11.44
CA PHE A 95 6.57 20.90 10.07
C PHE A 95 6.10 19.44 9.99
N GLY A 96 6.39 18.64 11.02
CA GLY A 96 5.88 17.27 11.13
C GLY A 96 4.35 17.19 11.16
N TYR A 97 3.66 18.17 11.74
CA TYR A 97 2.18 18.24 11.73
C TYR A 97 1.65 18.55 10.31
N VAL A 98 2.32 19.45 9.60
CA VAL A 98 1.98 19.75 8.20
C VAL A 98 2.15 18.51 7.35
N LEU A 99 3.26 17.79 7.51
CA LEU A 99 3.51 16.53 6.80
C LEU A 99 2.45 15.48 7.14
N ALA A 100 2.09 15.33 8.42
CA ALA A 100 1.05 14.39 8.84
C ALA A 100 -0.32 14.72 8.21
N LEU A 101 -0.69 16.01 8.16
CA LEU A 101 -1.91 16.47 7.52
C LEU A 101 -1.92 16.18 6.02
N LEU A 102 -0.82 16.45 5.32
CA LEU A 102 -0.68 16.18 3.89
C LEU A 102 -0.78 14.67 3.59
N VAL A 103 -0.13 13.83 4.39
CA VAL A 103 -0.21 12.37 4.25
C VAL A 103 -1.64 11.87 4.49
N ALA A 104 -2.32 12.40 5.53
CA ALA A 104 -3.70 12.03 5.82
C ALA A 104 -4.65 12.47 4.70
N ALA A 105 -4.51 13.69 4.19
CA ALA A 105 -5.30 14.21 3.08
C ALA A 105 -5.06 13.42 1.78
N GLY A 106 -3.80 13.09 1.49
CA GLY A 106 -3.43 12.26 0.34
C GLY A 106 -4.03 10.85 0.44
N GLY A 107 -3.93 10.22 1.61
CA GLY A 107 -4.55 8.91 1.87
C GLY A 107 -6.06 8.93 1.72
N LEU A 108 -6.73 10.00 2.19
CA LEU A 108 -8.17 10.18 2.03
C LEU A 108 -8.54 10.30 0.54
N ALA A 109 -7.86 11.16 -0.20
CA ALA A 109 -8.09 11.36 -1.64
C ALA A 109 -7.89 10.05 -2.42
N PHE A 110 -6.84 9.30 -2.10
CA PHE A 110 -6.57 8.01 -2.72
C PHE A 110 -7.69 6.98 -2.45
N ASN A 111 -8.17 6.90 -1.20
CA ASN A 111 -9.26 5.99 -0.85
C ASN A 111 -10.59 6.36 -1.50
N ILE A 112 -10.89 7.65 -1.62
CA ILE A 112 -12.07 8.12 -2.37
C ILE A 112 -11.98 7.65 -3.83
N GLY A 113 -10.81 7.80 -4.47
CA GLY A 113 -10.56 7.31 -5.83
C GLY A 113 -10.76 5.81 -5.97
N ASN A 114 -10.28 5.01 -5.01
CA ASN A 114 -10.44 3.56 -5.01
C ASN A 114 -11.90 3.12 -4.87
N VAL A 115 -12.66 3.76 -3.97
CA VAL A 115 -14.09 3.47 -3.79
C VAL A 115 -14.89 3.85 -5.04
N ALA A 116 -14.60 5.01 -5.63
CA ALA A 116 -15.24 5.44 -6.88
C ALA A 116 -14.90 4.48 -8.04
N GLY A 117 -13.64 4.10 -8.18
CA GLY A 117 -13.19 3.14 -9.20
C GLY A 117 -13.82 1.75 -9.04
N ALA A 118 -13.95 1.25 -7.81
CA ALA A 118 -14.67 0.01 -7.52
C ALA A 118 -16.16 0.09 -7.91
N GLY A 119 -16.79 1.26 -7.68
CA GLY A 119 -18.14 1.54 -8.12
C GLY A 119 -18.31 1.46 -9.63
N LEU A 120 -17.36 2.03 -10.39
CA LEU A 120 -17.35 1.93 -11.85
C LEU A 120 -17.11 0.49 -12.33
N GLY A 121 -16.24 -0.26 -11.67
CA GLY A 121 -16.03 -1.68 -11.96
C GLY A 121 -17.30 -2.51 -11.78
N LEU A 122 -18.03 -2.32 -10.67
CA LEU A 122 -19.30 -2.98 -10.42
C LEU A 122 -20.38 -2.56 -11.43
N ASN A 123 -20.38 -1.30 -11.86
CA ASN A 123 -21.27 -0.86 -12.94
C ASN A 123 -20.98 -1.59 -14.26
N ALA A 124 -19.73 -1.71 -14.63
CA ALA A 124 -19.33 -2.39 -15.87
C ALA A 124 -19.64 -3.90 -15.84
N MET A 125 -19.52 -4.55 -14.68
CA MET A 125 -19.76 -5.99 -14.54
C MET A 125 -21.23 -6.37 -14.32
N LEU A 126 -21.94 -5.59 -13.51
CA LEU A 126 -23.28 -5.95 -13.00
C LEU A 126 -24.37 -4.95 -13.43
N GLY A 127 -24.01 -3.86 -14.10
CA GLY A 127 -24.96 -2.84 -14.54
C GLY A 127 -25.58 -2.00 -13.39
N VAL A 128 -25.09 -2.13 -12.16
CA VAL A 128 -25.56 -1.32 -11.04
C VAL A 128 -25.07 0.12 -11.16
N SER A 129 -25.79 1.08 -10.58
CA SER A 129 -25.34 2.47 -10.65
C SER A 129 -23.95 2.64 -10.00
N PRO A 130 -23.05 3.50 -10.53
CA PRO A 130 -21.70 3.71 -9.97
C PRO A 130 -21.75 4.12 -8.48
N VAL A 131 -22.75 4.92 -8.10
CA VAL A 131 -22.93 5.35 -6.71
C VAL A 131 -23.29 4.17 -5.80
N THR A 132 -24.21 3.32 -6.24
CA THR A 132 -24.59 2.11 -5.49
C THR A 132 -23.39 1.17 -5.36
N GLY A 133 -22.64 0.96 -6.44
CA GLY A 133 -21.44 0.15 -6.42
C GLY A 133 -20.37 0.70 -5.47
N ALA A 134 -20.17 2.01 -5.46
CA ALA A 134 -19.25 2.69 -4.54
C ALA A 134 -19.68 2.51 -3.07
N LEU A 135 -20.95 2.70 -2.76
CA LEU A 135 -21.49 2.53 -1.40
C LEU A 135 -21.34 1.07 -0.91
N VAL A 136 -21.65 0.10 -1.77
CA VAL A 136 -21.46 -1.32 -1.44
C VAL A 136 -19.98 -1.63 -1.20
N SER A 137 -19.08 -1.16 -2.07
CA SER A 137 -17.64 -1.34 -1.92
C SER A 137 -17.13 -0.73 -0.63
N ALA A 138 -17.57 0.49 -0.29
CA ALA A 138 -17.18 1.15 0.97
C ALA A 138 -17.69 0.36 2.18
N ALA A 139 -18.94 -0.09 2.16
CA ALA A 139 -19.53 -0.88 3.25
C ALA A 139 -18.77 -2.20 3.47
N VAL A 140 -18.42 -2.91 2.39
CA VAL A 140 -17.62 -4.14 2.44
C VAL A 140 -16.23 -3.85 3.00
N GLY A 141 -15.57 -2.79 2.53
CA GLY A 141 -14.26 -2.37 3.04
C GLY A 141 -14.29 -2.10 4.55
N ILE A 142 -15.27 -1.32 5.02
CA ILE A 142 -15.45 -1.03 6.45
C ILE A 142 -15.73 -2.32 7.23
N ALA A 143 -16.60 -3.20 6.73
CA ALA A 143 -16.90 -4.47 7.38
C ALA A 143 -15.65 -5.34 7.54
N ILE A 144 -14.80 -5.44 6.50
CA ILE A 144 -13.53 -6.17 6.56
C ILE A 144 -12.61 -5.59 7.62
N PHE A 145 -12.51 -4.26 7.72
CA PHE A 145 -11.67 -3.60 8.74
C PHE A 145 -12.18 -3.80 10.18
N LEU A 146 -13.50 -3.92 10.36
CA LEU A 146 -14.10 -4.16 11.68
C LEU A 146 -13.92 -5.60 12.17
N VAL A 147 -13.71 -6.56 11.27
CA VAL A 147 -13.47 -7.96 11.63
C VAL A 147 -12.01 -8.13 12.09
N ARG A 148 -11.82 -8.38 13.37
CA ARG A 148 -10.49 -8.46 14.04
C ARG A 148 -9.53 -9.51 13.45
N GLU A 149 -10.03 -10.49 12.70
CA GLU A 149 -9.24 -11.54 12.05
C GLU A 149 -8.88 -11.24 10.58
N ALA A 150 -9.32 -10.12 10.04
CA ALA A 150 -9.14 -9.79 8.63
C ALA A 150 -7.67 -9.63 8.21
N GLY A 151 -6.75 -9.32 9.12
CA GLY A 151 -5.34 -9.13 8.82
C GLY A 151 -4.71 -10.31 8.06
N ARG A 152 -4.85 -11.53 8.58
CA ARG A 152 -4.29 -12.75 7.94
C ARG A 152 -4.96 -13.09 6.61
N THR A 153 -6.26 -12.83 6.49
CA THR A 153 -7.03 -13.07 5.27
C THR A 153 -6.68 -12.03 4.21
N MET A 154 -6.50 -10.77 4.62
CA MET A 154 -6.05 -9.67 3.77
C MET A 154 -4.64 -9.91 3.21
N ASP A 155 -3.70 -10.39 4.04
CA ASP A 155 -2.34 -10.72 3.60
C ASP A 155 -2.35 -11.80 2.52
N ARG A 156 -3.15 -12.86 2.70
CA ARG A 156 -3.30 -13.92 1.69
C ARG A 156 -3.95 -13.42 0.41
N PHE A 157 -4.98 -12.58 0.52
CA PHE A 157 -5.65 -12.00 -0.62
C PHE A 157 -4.74 -11.04 -1.40
N ALA A 158 -3.99 -10.19 -0.69
CA ALA A 158 -3.02 -9.29 -1.30
C ALA A 158 -1.89 -10.06 -2.01
N GLN A 159 -1.41 -11.15 -1.40
CA GLN A 159 -0.43 -12.04 -2.04
C GLN A 159 -0.98 -12.69 -3.31
N LEU A 160 -2.24 -13.14 -3.28
CA LEU A 160 -2.89 -13.75 -4.45
C LEU A 160 -3.06 -12.72 -5.59
N MET A 161 -3.51 -11.50 -5.24
CA MET A 161 -3.70 -10.41 -6.22
C MET A 161 -2.37 -9.87 -6.77
N GLY A 162 -1.29 -9.95 -6.01
CA GLY A 162 0.05 -9.56 -6.48
C GLY A 162 0.68 -10.56 -7.43
N PHE A 163 0.09 -11.74 -7.60
CA PHE A 163 0.55 -12.80 -8.51
C PHE A 163 -0.13 -12.75 -9.89
N VAL A 164 -1.23 -12.02 -10.03
CA VAL A 164 -1.99 -11.82 -11.27
C VAL A 164 -1.60 -10.50 -11.93
#